data_e34e955df33b42d71ca611576dd92296
#
_entry.id   e34e955df33b42d71ca611576dd92296
#
_cell.length_a   1.000
_cell.length_b   1.000
_cell.length_c   1.000
_cell.angle_alpha   90.00
_cell.angle_beta   90.00
_cell.angle_gamma   90.00
#
_symmetry.space_group_name_H-M   'P 1'
#
loop_
_entity.id
_entity.type
_entity.pdbx_description
1 polymer ?
#
loop_
_entity_poly.entity_id
_entity_poly.type
_entity_poly.pdbx_seq_one_letter_code
_entity_poly.pdbx_strand_id
1 'polypeptide(L)'
;MSLPADQTPSSNLPLPLVQFADRYKADLIPLSGNFSYFCAASLPFTEEDTRDYLEEPVAALPPAVLSRLPKISILIVPYLTHEKSDKASVSMVAPPDEKLSWTAQIRNNKETVLAFTYNGHDVSEYHYRFYQHISNLLWDLKDANARSRFSALLVEEGNAGVHGEVDEESWRTKQQLQRRNGKVKADSKIFIEYLKASFVDTMTLYLHGICCDIDVDTGPRQLPSRYLRKRLQLLQELFPPPVDYYVLPEDMKSSSRK
;
A
#
# COMPACT_ATOMS: atom_id res chain seq x y z
N MET A 1 20.02 46.87 9.11
CA MET A 1 20.38 45.53 8.67
C MET A 1 19.11 44.95 8.08
N SER A 2 19.02 44.95 6.75
CA SER A 2 17.87 44.47 6.01
C SER A 2 17.94 42.92 5.91
N LEU A 3 16.87 42.25 6.30
CA LEU A 3 16.69 40.82 6.10
C LEU A 3 16.67 40.50 4.60
N PRO A 4 17.29 39.42 4.15
CA PRO A 4 17.24 39.06 2.75
C PRO A 4 15.80 38.65 2.35
N ALA A 5 15.36 39.24 1.26
CA ALA A 5 14.05 39.00 0.66
C ALA A 5 13.89 37.52 0.30
N ASP A 6 12.76 37.05 0.71
CA ASP A 6 12.08 35.80 0.36
C ASP A 6 12.33 35.42 -1.10
N GLN A 7 13.14 34.38 -1.33
CA GLN A 7 13.24 33.73 -2.64
C GLN A 7 12.08 32.78 -2.79
N THR A 8 10.92 33.32 -3.06
CA THR A 8 9.79 32.54 -3.59
C THR A 8 10.12 32.14 -5.03
N PRO A 9 10.38 30.86 -5.31
CA PRO A 9 10.53 30.43 -6.70
C PRO A 9 9.14 30.35 -7.32
N SER A 10 8.78 31.38 -8.06
CA SER A 10 7.63 31.41 -8.96
C SER A 10 7.91 30.56 -10.20
N SER A 11 7.86 29.25 -10.10
CA SER A 11 7.63 28.39 -11.24
C SER A 11 6.43 27.49 -10.94
N ASN A 12 5.27 27.88 -11.48
CA ASN A 12 4.06 27.06 -11.50
C ASN A 12 4.20 25.82 -12.40
N LEU A 13 5.41 25.48 -12.83
CA LEU A 13 5.68 24.34 -13.66
C LEU A 13 5.75 23.06 -12.79
N PRO A 14 5.13 21.96 -13.24
CA PRO A 14 5.25 20.67 -12.57
C PRO A 14 6.70 20.25 -12.42
N LEU A 15 7.09 19.81 -11.22
CA LEU A 15 8.44 19.33 -10.93
C LEU A 15 8.43 17.80 -10.94
N PRO A 16 9.34 17.13 -11.68
CA PRO A 16 9.47 15.68 -11.61
C PRO A 16 9.58 15.20 -10.15
N LEU A 17 8.86 14.14 -9.80
CA LEU A 17 8.76 13.66 -8.41
C LEU A 17 10.12 13.35 -7.80
N VAL A 18 11.08 12.84 -8.59
CA VAL A 18 12.47 12.61 -8.14
C VAL A 18 13.10 13.92 -7.68
N GLN A 19 12.99 14.98 -8.49
CA GLN A 19 13.57 16.29 -8.17
C GLN A 19 12.86 16.95 -6.99
N PHE A 20 11.54 16.75 -6.89
CA PHE A 20 10.78 17.22 -5.73
C PHE A 20 11.25 16.54 -4.44
N ALA A 21 11.37 15.20 -4.44
CA ALA A 21 11.87 14.45 -3.31
C ALA A 21 13.28 14.88 -2.87
N ASP A 22 14.18 15.05 -3.84
CA ASP A 22 15.55 15.50 -3.55
C ASP A 22 15.60 16.92 -2.96
N ARG A 23 14.75 17.82 -3.47
CA ARG A 23 14.66 19.22 -3.00
C ARG A 23 14.23 19.32 -1.54
N TYR A 24 13.24 18.53 -1.13
CA TYR A 24 12.67 18.58 0.23
C TYR A 24 13.24 17.52 1.16
N LYS A 25 14.32 16.87 0.78
CA LYS A 25 14.96 15.81 1.58
C LYS A 25 15.41 16.27 2.96
N ALA A 26 15.86 17.52 3.07
CA ALA A 26 16.29 18.12 4.34
C ALA A 26 15.12 18.51 5.26
N ASP A 27 13.93 18.65 4.68
CA ASP A 27 12.70 19.06 5.38
C ASP A 27 11.85 17.86 5.83
N LEU A 28 12.34 16.63 5.62
CA LEU A 28 11.64 15.43 6.03
C LEU A 28 11.57 15.34 7.56
N ILE A 29 10.37 15.19 8.08
CA ILE A 29 10.06 15.01 9.50
C ILE A 29 10.09 13.51 9.81
N PRO A 30 10.88 13.04 10.80
CA PRO A 30 10.85 11.66 11.24
C PRO A 30 9.44 11.26 11.74
N LEU A 31 8.98 10.07 11.37
CA LEU A 31 7.72 9.53 11.84
C LEU A 31 8.02 8.36 12.81
N SER A 32 7.96 7.15 12.36
CA SER A 32 8.22 5.95 13.17
C SER A 32 9.06 4.95 12.38
N GLY A 33 9.97 4.26 13.05
CA GLY A 33 10.82 3.25 12.41
C GLY A 33 11.63 3.82 11.24
N ASN A 34 11.41 3.29 10.05
CA ASN A 34 12.09 3.69 8.82
C ASN A 34 11.31 4.75 8.02
N PHE A 35 10.27 5.34 8.60
CA PHE A 35 9.40 6.30 7.92
C PHE A 35 9.76 7.74 8.27
N SER A 36 9.63 8.60 7.27
CA SER A 36 9.64 10.06 7.40
C SER A 36 8.60 10.65 6.45
N TYR A 37 8.18 11.88 6.70
CA TYR A 37 7.19 12.52 5.84
C TYR A 37 7.54 13.98 5.57
N PHE A 38 6.96 14.50 4.51
CA PHE A 38 6.91 15.91 4.15
C PHE A 38 5.50 16.26 3.70
N CYS A 39 4.98 17.37 4.18
CA CYS A 39 3.71 17.93 3.73
C CYS A 39 3.97 19.29 3.06
N ALA A 40 3.42 19.48 1.87
CA ALA A 40 3.56 20.76 1.16
C ALA A 40 2.84 21.88 1.93
N ALA A 41 3.54 22.97 2.21
CA ALA A 41 3.04 24.08 3.04
C ALA A 41 1.76 24.77 2.54
N SER A 42 1.40 24.55 1.26
CA SER A 42 0.15 25.05 0.67
C SER A 42 -1.09 24.25 1.05
N LEU A 43 -0.92 23.08 1.69
CA LEU A 43 -2.03 22.22 2.08
C LEU A 43 -2.57 22.61 3.46
N PRO A 44 -3.88 22.56 3.66
CA PRO A 44 -4.50 22.75 4.97
C PRO A 44 -4.38 21.48 5.83
N PHE A 45 -3.18 20.95 5.96
CA PHE A 45 -2.88 19.70 6.66
C PHE A 45 -2.71 19.97 8.14
N THR A 46 -3.55 19.40 8.97
CA THR A 46 -3.62 19.63 10.43
C THR A 46 -2.83 18.59 11.22
N GLU A 47 -2.75 18.75 12.54
CA GLU A 47 -2.22 17.71 13.43
C GLU A 47 -3.11 16.45 13.43
N GLU A 48 -4.43 16.63 13.32
CA GLU A 48 -5.37 15.52 13.19
C GLU A 48 -5.12 14.74 11.89
N ASP A 49 -4.95 15.44 10.77
CA ASP A 49 -4.56 14.80 9.51
C ASP A 49 -3.22 14.07 9.62
N THR A 50 -2.23 14.63 10.33
CA THR A 50 -0.94 13.97 10.56
C THR A 50 -1.14 12.63 11.26
N ARG A 51 -1.95 12.59 12.30
CA ARG A 51 -2.28 11.36 13.01
C ARG A 51 -2.98 10.37 12.08
N ASP A 52 -4.08 10.80 11.45
CA ASP A 52 -4.96 9.92 10.70
C ASP A 52 -4.32 9.42 9.40
N TYR A 53 -3.62 10.27 8.67
CA TYR A 53 -3.00 9.88 7.39
C TYR A 53 -1.61 9.27 7.53
N LEU A 54 -0.87 9.52 8.62
CA LEU A 54 0.53 9.14 8.70
C LEU A 54 0.86 8.26 9.91
N GLU A 55 0.47 8.69 11.13
CA GLU A 55 0.88 7.99 12.34
C GLU A 55 0.13 6.68 12.53
N GLU A 56 -1.19 6.69 12.42
CA GLU A 56 -2.02 5.50 12.61
C GLU A 56 -1.71 4.38 11.62
N PRO A 57 -1.65 4.62 10.28
CA PRO A 57 -1.36 3.53 9.34
C PRO A 57 0.06 2.98 9.47
N VAL A 58 1.04 3.79 9.92
CA VAL A 58 2.40 3.31 10.17
C VAL A 58 2.46 2.52 11.48
N ALA A 59 1.77 2.97 12.53
CA ALA A 59 1.72 2.29 13.83
C ALA A 59 1.03 0.92 13.75
N ALA A 60 0.06 0.76 12.87
CA ALA A 60 -0.65 -0.49 12.64
C ALA A 60 0.18 -1.54 11.87
N LEU A 61 1.34 -1.17 11.29
CA LEU A 61 2.17 -2.13 10.55
C LEU A 61 2.78 -3.19 11.49
N PRO A 62 2.68 -4.49 11.14
CA PRO A 62 3.32 -5.56 11.89
C PRO A 62 4.83 -5.33 12.06
N PRO A 63 5.41 -5.61 13.25
CA PRO A 63 6.85 -5.46 13.48
C PRO A 63 7.73 -6.25 12.48
N ALA A 64 7.26 -7.42 12.05
CA ALA A 64 7.92 -8.22 11.04
C ALA A 64 7.90 -7.58 9.65
N VAL A 65 6.93 -6.73 9.35
CA VAL A 65 6.86 -5.90 8.15
C VAL A 65 7.82 -4.72 8.27
N LEU A 66 7.71 -3.94 9.35
CA LEU A 66 8.55 -2.77 9.60
C LEU A 66 10.04 -3.07 9.52
N SER A 67 10.49 -4.18 10.11
CA SER A 67 11.91 -4.58 10.13
C SER A 67 12.49 -4.92 8.75
N ARG A 68 11.65 -5.18 7.76
CA ARG A 68 12.07 -5.57 6.40
C ARG A 68 12.00 -4.43 5.39
N LEU A 69 11.22 -3.40 5.68
CA LEU A 69 11.03 -2.28 4.76
C LEU A 69 12.30 -1.41 4.67
N PRO A 70 12.61 -0.87 3.48
CA PRO A 70 13.65 0.15 3.33
C PRO A 70 13.24 1.44 4.06
N LYS A 71 14.09 2.46 4.00
CA LYS A 71 13.66 3.82 4.36
C LYS A 71 12.56 4.27 3.42
N ILE A 72 11.49 4.82 3.98
CA ILE A 72 10.32 5.29 3.25
C ILE A 72 10.06 6.75 3.57
N SER A 73 10.06 7.59 2.54
CA SER A 73 9.67 8.99 2.63
C SER A 73 8.26 9.16 2.05
N ILE A 74 7.33 9.62 2.85
CA ILE A 74 5.95 9.92 2.44
C ILE A 74 5.86 11.41 2.11
N LEU A 75 5.42 11.72 0.90
CA LEU A 75 5.21 13.10 0.45
C LEU A 75 3.71 13.37 0.27
N ILE A 76 3.16 14.30 1.04
CA ILE A 76 1.79 14.78 0.86
C ILE A 76 1.84 16.04 0.03
N VAL A 77 1.24 15.98 -1.15
CA VAL A 77 1.36 17.03 -2.18
C VAL A 77 -0.02 17.45 -2.71
N PRO A 78 -0.17 18.66 -3.28
CA PRO A 78 -1.45 19.12 -3.80
C PRO A 78 -1.92 18.31 -5.01
N TYR A 79 -1.05 18.12 -6.01
CA TYR A 79 -1.39 17.45 -7.25
C TYR A 79 -0.23 16.57 -7.72
N LEU A 80 -0.59 15.38 -8.21
CA LEU A 80 0.30 14.47 -8.92
C LEU A 80 -0.21 14.25 -10.34
N THR A 81 0.70 14.26 -11.30
CA THR A 81 0.42 13.89 -12.68
C THR A 81 1.16 12.60 -12.99
N HIS A 82 0.49 11.65 -13.63
CA HIS A 82 0.98 10.31 -13.96
C HIS A 82 1.33 9.41 -12.77
N GLU A 83 0.86 8.18 -12.82
CA GLU A 83 1.15 7.15 -11.79
C GLU A 83 2.54 6.50 -11.94
N LYS A 84 3.09 6.50 -13.16
CA LYS A 84 4.37 5.84 -13.45
C LYS A 84 5.51 6.69 -12.90
N SER A 85 6.36 6.07 -12.11
CA SER A 85 7.46 6.70 -11.36
C SER A 85 8.40 7.55 -12.22
N ASP A 86 8.67 7.12 -13.45
CA ASP A 86 9.55 7.82 -14.40
C ASP A 86 8.93 9.09 -15.01
N LYS A 87 7.60 9.23 -14.90
CA LYS A 87 6.84 10.36 -15.44
C LYS A 87 6.06 11.15 -14.39
N ALA A 88 6.04 10.66 -13.16
CA ALA A 88 5.32 11.32 -12.08
C ALA A 88 5.91 12.72 -11.82
N SER A 89 5.05 13.71 -11.75
CA SER A 89 5.40 15.09 -11.43
C SER A 89 4.47 15.67 -10.39
N VAL A 90 5.02 16.53 -9.54
CA VAL A 90 4.27 17.26 -8.52
C VAL A 90 3.96 18.66 -9.05
N SER A 91 2.71 19.08 -8.96
CA SER A 91 2.27 20.44 -9.23
C SER A 91 1.70 21.08 -7.97
N MET A 92 2.03 22.36 -7.75
CA MET A 92 1.47 23.14 -6.65
C MET A 92 0.14 23.81 -7.04
N VAL A 93 -0.20 23.79 -8.33
CA VAL A 93 -1.44 24.34 -8.91
C VAL A 93 -2.12 23.27 -9.73
N ALA A 94 -3.45 23.25 -9.72
CA ALA A 94 -4.21 22.27 -10.51
C ALA A 94 -3.84 22.37 -12.01
N PRO A 95 -3.29 21.31 -12.60
CA PRO A 95 -2.94 21.32 -14.02
C PRO A 95 -4.24 21.24 -14.85
N PRO A 96 -4.41 22.11 -15.87
CA PRO A 96 -5.70 22.27 -16.54
C PRO A 96 -6.14 21.08 -17.40
N ASP A 97 -5.20 20.32 -17.98
CA ASP A 97 -5.51 19.29 -18.97
C ASP A 97 -4.79 17.95 -18.72
N GLU A 98 -4.18 17.76 -17.55
CA GLU A 98 -3.46 16.54 -17.25
C GLU A 98 -4.31 15.56 -16.42
N LYS A 99 -4.13 14.26 -16.71
CA LYS A 99 -4.73 13.22 -15.89
C LYS A 99 -4.06 13.22 -14.51
N LEU A 100 -4.82 13.60 -13.50
CA LEU A 100 -4.36 13.53 -12.11
C LEU A 100 -4.22 12.09 -11.64
N SER A 101 -3.19 11.87 -10.85
CA SER A 101 -2.97 10.62 -10.13
C SER A 101 -3.15 10.85 -8.63
N TRP A 102 -3.58 9.83 -7.93
CA TRP A 102 -3.74 9.88 -6.48
C TRP A 102 -2.44 9.55 -5.74
N THR A 103 -1.65 8.67 -6.34
CA THR A 103 -0.40 8.21 -5.75
C THR A 103 0.67 8.05 -6.80
N ALA A 104 1.93 8.15 -6.37
CA ALA A 104 3.09 7.77 -7.17
C ALA A 104 4.17 7.18 -6.27
N GLN A 105 5.02 6.35 -6.85
CA GLN A 105 6.12 5.71 -6.13
C GLN A 105 7.41 5.81 -6.91
N ILE A 106 8.50 6.15 -6.21
CA ILE A 106 9.87 6.03 -6.72
C ILE A 106 10.64 5.07 -5.84
N ARG A 107 11.42 4.20 -6.45
CA ARG A 107 12.31 3.29 -5.74
C ARG A 107 13.74 3.48 -6.22
N ASN A 108 14.65 3.59 -5.29
CA ASN A 108 16.06 3.43 -5.51
C ASN A 108 16.61 2.33 -4.58
N ASN A 109 17.91 2.01 -4.68
CA ASN A 109 18.50 0.90 -3.94
C ASN A 109 18.49 1.08 -2.40
N LYS A 110 18.20 2.25 -1.87
CA LYS A 110 18.31 2.58 -0.44
C LYS A 110 17.04 3.16 0.16
N GLU A 111 16.18 3.72 -0.67
CA GLU A 111 15.05 4.54 -0.22
C GLU A 111 13.87 4.37 -1.18
N THR A 112 12.68 4.41 -0.63
CA THR A 112 11.43 4.47 -1.37
C THR A 112 10.73 5.78 -1.05
N VAL A 113 10.28 6.48 -2.08
CA VAL A 113 9.43 7.66 -1.94
C VAL A 113 8.01 7.27 -2.35
N LEU A 114 7.06 7.51 -1.47
CA LEU A 114 5.62 7.39 -1.73
C LEU A 114 5.05 8.80 -1.74
N ALA A 115 4.40 9.19 -2.83
CA ALA A 115 3.73 10.47 -2.93
C ALA A 115 2.22 10.28 -3.01
N PHE A 116 1.47 11.10 -2.28
CA PHE A 116 0.02 11.07 -2.23
C PHE A 116 -0.54 12.49 -2.40
N THR A 117 -1.68 12.59 -3.09
CA THR A 117 -2.42 13.85 -3.13
C THR A 117 -3.38 13.93 -1.94
N TYR A 118 -3.49 15.13 -1.35
CA TYR A 118 -4.38 15.37 -0.20
C TYR A 118 -5.82 15.72 -0.60
N ASN A 119 -6.06 16.07 -1.85
CA ASN A 119 -7.31 16.68 -2.33
C ASN A 119 -8.56 15.83 -2.07
N GLY A 120 -9.16 15.99 -0.89
CA GLY A 120 -10.51 15.51 -0.57
C GLY A 120 -10.72 14.01 -0.61
N HIS A 121 -9.65 13.23 -0.53
CA HIS A 121 -9.73 11.79 -0.43
C HIS A 121 -10.12 11.37 0.99
N ASP A 122 -10.98 10.36 1.09
CA ASP A 122 -11.28 9.70 2.33
C ASP A 122 -10.01 9.07 2.93
N VAL A 123 -9.84 9.18 4.24
CA VAL A 123 -8.73 8.58 5.00
C VAL A 123 -8.63 7.07 4.73
N SER A 124 -9.77 6.38 4.64
CA SER A 124 -9.81 4.94 4.34
C SER A 124 -9.24 4.60 2.96
N GLU A 125 -9.54 5.40 1.93
CA GLU A 125 -8.97 5.23 0.58
C GLU A 125 -7.46 5.50 0.58
N TYR A 126 -7.00 6.50 1.34
CA TYR A 126 -5.58 6.74 1.52
C TYR A 126 -4.88 5.54 2.18
N HIS A 127 -5.44 5.01 3.27
CA HIS A 127 -4.91 3.83 3.96
C HIS A 127 -4.83 2.63 3.02
N TYR A 128 -5.88 2.38 2.24
CA TYR A 128 -5.88 1.31 1.24
C TYR A 128 -4.70 1.46 0.25
N ARG A 129 -4.49 2.66 -0.31
CA ARG A 129 -3.40 2.93 -1.24
C ARG A 129 -2.02 2.83 -0.58
N PHE A 130 -1.89 3.33 0.64
CA PHE A 130 -0.67 3.18 1.42
C PHE A 130 -0.31 1.71 1.61
N TYR A 131 -1.25 0.90 2.09
CA TYR A 131 -1.01 -0.54 2.29
C TYR A 131 -0.80 -1.29 0.98
N GLN A 132 -1.41 -0.87 -0.12
CA GLN A 132 -1.12 -1.43 -1.44
C GLN A 132 0.35 -1.21 -1.85
N HIS A 133 0.91 -0.02 -1.60
CA HIS A 133 2.33 0.23 -1.82
C HIS A 133 3.22 -0.62 -0.91
N ILE A 134 2.89 -0.73 0.38
CA ILE A 134 3.63 -1.58 1.33
C ILE A 134 3.59 -3.04 0.89
N SER A 135 2.43 -3.57 0.49
CA SER A 135 2.26 -4.94 0.02
C SER A 135 3.09 -5.25 -1.23
N ASN A 136 3.16 -4.31 -2.17
CA ASN A 136 4.04 -4.41 -3.33
C ASN A 136 5.53 -4.41 -2.94
N LEU A 137 5.94 -3.58 -1.98
CA LEU A 137 7.31 -3.59 -1.45
C LEU A 137 7.65 -4.95 -0.84
N LEU A 138 6.78 -5.49 0.01
CA LEU A 138 6.96 -6.80 0.63
C LEU A 138 7.08 -7.92 -0.40
N TRP A 139 6.25 -7.91 -1.43
CA TRP A 139 6.38 -8.86 -2.52
C TRP A 139 7.76 -8.80 -3.17
N ASP A 140 8.28 -7.60 -3.41
CA ASP A 140 9.56 -7.40 -4.10
C ASP A 140 10.78 -7.77 -3.23
N LEU A 141 10.63 -7.88 -1.91
CA LEU A 141 11.66 -8.42 -1.00
C LEU A 141 11.91 -9.94 -1.17
N LYS A 142 11.06 -10.63 -1.94
CA LYS A 142 11.22 -12.04 -2.32
C LYS A 142 11.35 -12.99 -1.13
N ASP A 143 10.57 -12.78 -0.06
CA ASP A 143 10.50 -13.70 1.07
C ASP A 143 10.09 -15.11 0.59
N ALA A 144 11.04 -16.04 0.61
CA ALA A 144 10.84 -17.39 0.08
C ALA A 144 9.81 -18.18 0.90
N ASN A 145 9.79 -18.00 2.23
CA ASN A 145 8.83 -18.66 3.11
C ASN A 145 7.40 -18.17 2.87
N ALA A 146 7.21 -16.85 2.87
CA ALA A 146 5.89 -16.26 2.62
C ALA A 146 5.37 -16.64 1.23
N ARG A 147 6.19 -16.54 0.19
CA ARG A 147 5.82 -16.93 -1.18
C ARG A 147 5.47 -18.40 -1.30
N SER A 148 6.27 -19.28 -0.72
CA SER A 148 6.04 -20.73 -0.80
C SER A 148 4.74 -21.13 -0.11
N ARG A 149 4.50 -20.64 1.11
CA ARG A 149 3.29 -20.95 1.87
C ARG A 149 2.03 -20.38 1.19
N PHE A 150 2.11 -19.15 0.72
CA PHE A 150 0.98 -18.51 0.02
C PHE A 150 0.70 -19.20 -1.33
N SER A 151 1.74 -19.57 -2.08
CA SER A 151 1.62 -20.34 -3.32
C SER A 151 0.94 -21.70 -3.08
N ALA A 152 1.32 -22.43 -2.03
CA ALA A 152 0.71 -23.70 -1.69
C ALA A 152 -0.80 -23.57 -1.40
N LEU A 153 -1.18 -22.51 -0.68
CA LEU A 153 -2.57 -22.20 -0.41
C LEU A 153 -3.37 -21.90 -1.70
N LEU A 154 -2.82 -21.12 -2.62
CA LEU A 154 -3.48 -20.83 -3.90
C LEU A 154 -3.62 -22.07 -4.80
N VAL A 155 -2.64 -22.98 -4.77
CA VAL A 155 -2.74 -24.27 -5.47
C VAL A 155 -3.83 -25.14 -4.86
N GLU A 156 -3.95 -25.22 -3.53
CA GLU A 156 -5.05 -25.92 -2.84
C GLU A 156 -6.42 -25.35 -3.27
N GLU A 157 -6.58 -24.03 -3.25
CA GLU A 157 -7.79 -23.35 -3.67
C GLU A 157 -8.14 -23.59 -5.15
N GLY A 158 -7.13 -23.54 -6.02
CA GLY A 158 -7.27 -23.82 -7.44
C GLY A 158 -7.76 -25.27 -7.70
N ASN A 159 -7.19 -26.24 -6.99
CA ASN A 159 -7.59 -27.66 -7.08
C ASN A 159 -9.00 -27.88 -6.51
N ALA A 160 -9.42 -27.10 -5.53
CA ALA A 160 -10.78 -27.13 -4.98
C ALA A 160 -11.80 -26.36 -5.82
N GLY A 161 -11.40 -25.79 -6.96
CA GLY A 161 -12.29 -25.05 -7.85
C GLY A 161 -12.83 -23.75 -7.23
N VAL A 162 -12.09 -23.12 -6.34
CA VAL A 162 -12.51 -21.89 -5.65
C VAL A 162 -12.67 -20.75 -6.64
N HIS A 163 -13.87 -20.19 -6.69
CA HIS A 163 -14.18 -18.98 -7.47
C HIS A 163 -13.97 -17.72 -6.62
N GLY A 164 -13.86 -16.57 -7.30
CA GLY A 164 -13.71 -15.28 -6.67
C GLY A 164 -12.27 -14.96 -6.27
N GLU A 165 -12.04 -13.70 -5.99
CA GLU A 165 -10.78 -13.14 -5.49
C GLU A 165 -11.03 -11.95 -4.55
N VAL A 166 -9.95 -11.42 -3.97
CA VAL A 166 -10.01 -10.31 -3.01
C VAL A 166 -10.29 -8.99 -3.71
N ASP A 167 -9.64 -8.75 -4.87
CA ASP A 167 -9.78 -7.50 -5.61
C ASP A 167 -9.73 -7.75 -7.13
N GLU A 168 -9.97 -6.71 -7.93
CA GLU A 168 -10.07 -6.77 -9.39
C GLU A 168 -8.79 -7.26 -10.06
N GLU A 169 -7.60 -6.90 -9.53
CA GLU A 169 -6.33 -7.31 -10.16
C GLU A 169 -6.08 -8.81 -9.99
N SER A 170 -6.27 -9.35 -8.80
CA SER A 170 -6.20 -10.80 -8.55
C SER A 170 -7.30 -11.56 -9.29
N TRP A 171 -8.50 -11.00 -9.38
CA TRP A 171 -9.57 -11.57 -10.18
C TRP A 171 -9.20 -11.67 -11.66
N ARG A 172 -8.69 -10.60 -12.25
CA ARG A 172 -8.29 -10.57 -13.66
C ARG A 172 -7.21 -11.59 -13.98
N THR A 173 -6.18 -11.67 -13.14
CA THR A 173 -5.08 -12.62 -13.33
C THR A 173 -5.52 -14.06 -13.13
N LYS A 174 -6.43 -14.34 -12.19
CA LYS A 174 -7.07 -15.67 -12.02
C LYS A 174 -7.87 -16.09 -13.25
N GLN A 175 -8.66 -15.18 -13.83
CA GLN A 175 -9.40 -15.45 -15.06
C GLN A 175 -8.47 -15.80 -16.24
N GLN A 176 -7.34 -15.14 -16.36
CA GLN A 176 -6.32 -15.45 -17.36
C GLN A 176 -5.71 -16.84 -17.15
N LEU A 177 -5.47 -17.23 -15.90
CA LEU A 177 -4.97 -18.54 -15.53
C LEU A 177 -6.00 -19.64 -15.89
N GLN A 178 -7.28 -19.45 -15.57
CA GLN A 178 -8.36 -20.41 -15.81
C GLN A 178 -8.65 -20.63 -17.31
N ARG A 179 -8.54 -19.59 -18.14
CA ARG A 179 -8.78 -19.70 -19.60
C ARG A 179 -7.79 -20.60 -20.33
N ARG A 180 -6.67 -20.93 -19.75
CA ARG A 180 -5.60 -21.73 -20.37
C ARG A 180 -5.73 -23.24 -20.15
N ASN A 181 -6.92 -23.75 -19.84
CA ASN A 181 -7.28 -25.18 -19.81
C ASN A 181 -6.12 -26.14 -19.47
N GLY A 182 -5.51 -26.00 -18.33
CA GLY A 182 -4.43 -26.89 -17.90
C GLY A 182 -4.36 -26.98 -16.39
N LYS A 183 -3.81 -28.10 -15.89
CA LYS A 183 -3.43 -28.20 -14.47
C LYS A 183 -2.55 -27.00 -14.14
N VAL A 184 -2.89 -26.27 -13.07
CA VAL A 184 -2.14 -25.13 -12.58
C VAL A 184 -0.70 -25.56 -12.30
N LYS A 185 0.24 -25.13 -13.16
CA LYS A 185 1.66 -25.34 -12.90
C LYS A 185 2.16 -24.16 -12.08
N ALA A 186 2.58 -24.45 -10.85
CA ALA A 186 3.01 -23.46 -9.84
C ALA A 186 4.20 -22.57 -10.30
N ASP A 187 4.94 -22.97 -11.31
CA ASP A 187 6.11 -22.29 -11.89
C ASP A 187 5.79 -21.58 -13.22
N SER A 188 4.56 -21.66 -13.69
CA SER A 188 4.20 -20.95 -14.93
C SER A 188 4.20 -19.43 -14.69
N LYS A 189 4.64 -18.67 -15.72
CA LYS A 189 4.65 -17.20 -15.67
C LYS A 189 3.29 -16.62 -15.22
N ILE A 190 2.19 -17.17 -15.75
CA ILE A 190 0.83 -16.72 -15.42
C ILE A 190 0.46 -17.02 -13.97
N PHE A 191 0.88 -18.19 -13.44
CA PHE A 191 0.66 -18.48 -12.03
C PHE A 191 1.46 -17.53 -11.14
N ILE A 192 2.70 -17.17 -11.51
CA ILE A 192 3.50 -16.21 -10.78
C ILE A 192 2.87 -14.81 -10.80
N GLU A 193 2.29 -14.39 -11.93
CA GLU A 193 1.54 -13.14 -12.03
C GLU A 193 0.28 -13.16 -11.15
N TYR A 194 -0.49 -14.26 -11.18
CA TYR A 194 -1.63 -14.45 -10.30
C TYR A 194 -1.21 -14.50 -8.82
N LEU A 195 -0.16 -15.23 -8.49
CA LEU A 195 0.37 -15.33 -7.13
C LEU A 195 0.76 -13.94 -6.59
N LYS A 196 1.40 -13.10 -7.43
CA LYS A 196 1.74 -11.72 -7.07
C LYS A 196 0.48 -10.89 -6.78
N ALA A 197 -0.46 -10.86 -7.71
CA ALA A 197 -1.67 -10.05 -7.59
C ALA A 197 -2.48 -10.49 -6.36
N SER A 198 -2.71 -11.79 -6.19
CA SER A 198 -3.46 -12.34 -5.06
C SER A 198 -2.77 -12.10 -3.71
N PHE A 199 -1.42 -12.19 -3.66
CA PHE A 199 -0.66 -11.85 -2.45
C PHE A 199 -0.80 -10.37 -2.11
N VAL A 200 -0.59 -9.48 -3.10
CA VAL A 200 -0.67 -8.03 -2.89
C VAL A 200 -2.06 -7.61 -2.42
N ASP A 201 -3.12 -8.08 -3.10
CA ASP A 201 -4.50 -7.72 -2.73
C ASP A 201 -4.86 -8.27 -1.34
N THR A 202 -4.50 -9.53 -1.04
CA THR A 202 -4.78 -10.12 0.29
C THR A 202 -3.98 -9.43 1.39
N MET A 203 -2.71 -9.08 1.14
CA MET A 203 -1.86 -8.39 2.11
C MET A 203 -2.32 -6.96 2.34
N THR A 204 -2.79 -6.28 1.30
CA THR A 204 -3.40 -4.95 1.42
C THR A 204 -4.62 -4.99 2.31
N LEU A 205 -5.53 -5.94 2.07
CA LEU A 205 -6.71 -6.14 2.90
C LEU A 205 -6.34 -6.49 4.35
N TYR A 206 -5.33 -7.35 4.54
CA TYR A 206 -4.83 -7.74 5.87
C TYR A 206 -4.30 -6.53 6.65
N LEU A 207 -3.42 -5.72 6.06
CA LEU A 207 -2.85 -4.54 6.69
C LEU A 207 -3.91 -3.47 6.95
N HIS A 208 -4.84 -3.27 5.99
CA HIS A 208 -5.94 -2.33 6.15
C HIS A 208 -6.87 -2.77 7.29
N GLY A 209 -7.17 -4.07 7.39
CA GLY A 209 -8.00 -4.61 8.47
C GLY A 209 -7.35 -4.59 9.86
N ILE A 210 -6.02 -4.41 9.97
CA ILE A 210 -5.35 -4.14 11.25
C ILE A 210 -5.61 -2.69 11.69
N CYS A 211 -5.59 -1.73 10.75
CA CYS A 211 -5.72 -0.30 11.03
C CYS A 211 -7.17 0.16 11.17
N CYS A 212 -8.04 -0.38 10.34
CA CYS A 212 -9.40 0.11 10.16
C CYS A 212 -10.42 -1.03 10.23
N ASP A 213 -11.61 -0.73 10.72
CA ASP A 213 -12.75 -1.62 10.49
C ASP A 213 -13.10 -1.61 9.01
N ILE A 214 -12.92 -2.76 8.36
CA ILE A 214 -13.24 -2.92 6.95
C ILE A 214 -14.44 -3.83 6.75
N ASP A 215 -15.40 -3.36 5.96
CA ASP A 215 -16.45 -4.20 5.43
C ASP A 215 -15.93 -4.95 4.18
N VAL A 216 -15.99 -6.28 4.22
CA VAL A 216 -15.66 -7.09 3.06
C VAL A 216 -16.92 -7.29 2.25
N ASP A 217 -16.94 -6.71 1.07
CA ASP A 217 -18.03 -6.89 0.12
C ASP A 217 -18.26 -8.37 -0.20
N THR A 218 -19.54 -8.76 -0.27
CA THR A 218 -19.95 -10.09 -0.69
C THR A 218 -20.58 -10.02 -2.08
N GLY A 219 -20.03 -10.77 -3.02
CA GLY A 219 -20.52 -10.77 -4.38
C GLY A 219 -20.02 -11.98 -5.18
N PRO A 220 -20.54 -12.22 -6.38
CA PRO A 220 -20.19 -13.41 -7.18
C PRO A 220 -18.73 -13.44 -7.63
N ARG A 221 -18.03 -12.30 -7.59
CA ARG A 221 -16.61 -12.20 -7.89
C ARG A 221 -15.71 -12.24 -6.65
N GLN A 222 -16.31 -12.11 -5.47
CA GLN A 222 -15.57 -12.05 -4.21
C GLN A 222 -15.13 -13.44 -3.74
N LEU A 223 -13.98 -13.50 -3.11
CA LEU A 223 -13.47 -14.73 -2.51
C LEU A 223 -14.41 -15.17 -1.38
N PRO A 224 -14.92 -16.43 -1.37
CA PRO A 224 -15.79 -16.89 -0.28
C PRO A 224 -15.11 -16.74 1.09
N SER A 225 -15.83 -16.23 2.09
CA SER A 225 -15.34 -15.84 3.41
C SER A 225 -14.46 -16.90 4.10
N ARG A 226 -14.76 -18.21 3.92
CA ARG A 226 -13.93 -19.28 4.49
C ARG A 226 -12.52 -19.35 3.91
N TYR A 227 -12.34 -19.01 2.63
CA TYR A 227 -11.02 -18.99 1.97
C TYR A 227 -10.30 -17.67 2.26
N LEU A 228 -11.01 -16.57 2.26
CA LEU A 228 -10.45 -15.29 2.71
C LEU A 228 -9.90 -15.42 4.12
N ARG A 229 -10.67 -16.00 5.04
CA ARG A 229 -10.21 -16.24 6.43
C ARG A 229 -8.93 -17.08 6.47
N LYS A 230 -8.83 -18.16 5.70
CA LYS A 230 -7.59 -18.96 5.62
C LYS A 230 -6.38 -18.13 5.16
N ARG A 231 -6.58 -17.26 4.16
CA ARG A 231 -5.52 -16.39 3.67
C ARG A 231 -5.10 -15.37 4.73
N LEU A 232 -6.07 -14.73 5.41
CA LEU A 232 -5.78 -13.77 6.50
C LEU A 232 -5.08 -14.45 7.68
N GLN A 233 -5.51 -15.64 8.08
CA GLN A 233 -4.84 -16.44 9.12
C GLN A 233 -3.39 -16.77 8.74
N LEU A 234 -3.13 -17.17 7.49
CA LEU A 234 -1.78 -17.40 7.02
C LEU A 234 -0.91 -16.14 7.11
N LEU A 235 -1.46 -14.97 6.71
CA LEU A 235 -0.74 -13.70 6.82
C LEU A 235 -0.51 -13.29 8.27
N GLN A 236 -1.46 -13.54 9.17
CA GLN A 236 -1.32 -13.31 10.60
C GLN A 236 -0.22 -14.18 11.24
N GLU A 237 -0.08 -15.42 10.81
CA GLU A 237 1.02 -16.29 11.24
C GLU A 237 2.39 -15.79 10.76
N LEU A 238 2.46 -15.29 9.51
CA LEU A 238 3.70 -14.80 8.90
C LEU A 238 4.11 -13.40 9.37
N PHE A 239 3.12 -12.56 9.64
CA PHE A 239 3.25 -11.15 9.97
C PHE A 239 2.28 -10.79 11.10
N PRO A 240 2.50 -11.26 12.33
CA PRO A 240 1.60 -10.98 13.45
C PRO A 240 1.38 -9.47 13.63
N PRO A 241 0.13 -9.03 13.89
CA PRO A 241 -0.16 -7.61 14.12
C PRO A 241 0.57 -7.09 15.37
N PRO A 242 0.72 -5.78 15.54
CA PRO A 242 1.20 -5.20 16.77
C PRO A 242 0.31 -5.58 17.97
N VAL A 243 0.83 -5.41 19.18
CA VAL A 243 0.06 -5.64 20.41
C VAL A 243 -1.17 -4.74 20.40
N ASP A 244 -2.31 -5.29 20.81
CA ASP A 244 -3.64 -4.62 20.87
C ASP A 244 -4.30 -4.35 19.50
N TYR A 245 -3.72 -4.84 18.40
CA TYR A 245 -4.33 -4.81 17.07
C TYR A 245 -4.83 -6.19 16.64
N TYR A 246 -5.98 -6.23 15.96
CA TYR A 246 -6.65 -7.48 15.56
C TYR A 246 -7.19 -7.35 14.14
N VAL A 247 -7.15 -8.44 13.38
CA VAL A 247 -7.73 -8.51 12.03
C VAL A 247 -9.06 -9.26 12.04
N LEU A 248 -9.16 -10.26 12.91
CA LEU A 248 -10.35 -11.11 13.00
C LEU A 248 -11.11 -10.81 14.30
N PRO A 249 -12.44 -10.60 14.26
CA PRO A 249 -13.24 -10.27 15.45
C PRO A 249 -13.15 -11.29 16.59
N GLU A 250 -12.87 -12.55 16.28
CA GLU A 250 -12.70 -13.61 17.28
C GLU A 250 -11.44 -13.45 18.12
N ASP A 251 -10.41 -12.82 17.60
CA ASP A 251 -9.13 -12.59 18.31
C ASP A 251 -9.32 -11.56 19.43
N MET A 252 -10.22 -10.58 19.26
CA MET A 252 -10.60 -9.63 20.29
C MET A 252 -11.18 -10.32 21.52
N LYS A 253 -11.98 -11.40 21.33
CA LYS A 253 -12.63 -12.14 22.42
C LYS A 253 -11.66 -13.01 23.21
N SER A 254 -10.55 -13.41 22.63
CA SER A 254 -9.53 -14.25 23.30
C SER A 254 -8.61 -13.43 24.20
N SER A 255 -8.38 -12.16 23.89
CA SER A 255 -7.54 -11.24 24.66
C SER A 255 -8.23 -10.74 25.94
N SER A 256 -9.58 -10.67 25.93
CA SER A 256 -10.37 -10.23 27.10
C SER A 256 -10.52 -11.28 28.20
N ARG A 257 -9.92 -12.49 28.03
CA ARG A 257 -10.00 -13.62 28.99
C ARG A 257 -8.69 -13.93 29.68
N LYS A 258 -7.68 -13.10 29.52
CA LYS A 258 -6.41 -13.16 30.27
C LYS A 258 -6.30 -11.98 31.22
#